data_c210709a76d1467cc18634101d314fee
#
_entry.id   c210709a76d1467cc18634101d314fee
#
_cell.length_a   1.000
_cell.length_b   1.000
_cell.length_c   1.000
_cell.angle_alpha   90.00
_cell.angle_beta   90.00
_cell.angle_gamma   90.00
#
_symmetry.space_group_name_H-M   'P 1'
#
loop_
_entity.id
_entity.type
_entity.pdbx_description
1 polymer ?
#
loop_
_entity_poly.entity_id
_entity_poly.type
_entity_poly.pdbx_seq_one_letter_code
_entity_poly.pdbx_strand_id
1 'polypeptide(L)'
;KPILFINKIDKKDYILIDTAGMRKKGKVYENIEKYSLLRSMRAIDRSDICLLVINREEGIIEHDKHIAGYAKDSGKGLIIVVNKWDTVEDKNNDIKDFTKKIRNEFQFVPYAPVVFLSALTKARIHTLMPQVEKVEENIVKEIKTSLLNNCIMEAYDLNPAPSYKGK
;
A
#
# COMPACT_ATOMS: atom_id res chain seq x y z
N LYS A 1 -13.19 -15.50 10.70
CA LYS A 1 -12.66 -14.51 11.66
C LYS A 1 -11.27 -14.11 11.16
N PRO A 2 -10.90 -12.83 11.12
CA PRO A 2 -9.51 -12.45 10.86
C PRO A 2 -8.65 -13.03 11.99
N ILE A 3 -7.49 -13.58 11.63
CA ILE A 3 -6.54 -14.09 12.61
C ILE A 3 -5.75 -12.88 13.11
N LEU A 4 -5.77 -12.65 14.41
CA LEU A 4 -5.00 -11.60 15.06
C LEU A 4 -3.73 -12.21 15.67
N PHE A 5 -2.58 -11.69 15.26
CA PHE A 5 -1.29 -12.01 15.88
C PHE A 5 -0.75 -10.75 16.54
N ILE A 6 -0.35 -10.86 17.80
CA ILE A 6 0.38 -9.81 18.52
C ILE A 6 1.86 -10.15 18.43
N ASN A 7 2.63 -9.29 17.77
CA ASN A 7 4.08 -9.43 17.67
C ASN A 7 4.77 -8.23 18.30
N LYS A 8 5.79 -8.50 19.11
CA LYS A 8 6.64 -7.49 19.70
C LYS A 8 7.91 -7.35 18.86
N ILE A 9 8.08 -6.21 18.22
CA ILE A 9 9.24 -5.90 17.39
C ILE A 9 9.82 -4.59 17.92
N ASP A 10 11.12 -4.57 18.26
CA ASP A 10 11.84 -3.39 18.77
C ASP A 10 11.12 -2.64 19.90
N LYS A 11 10.54 -3.37 20.88
CA LYS A 11 9.78 -2.88 22.03
C LYS A 11 8.41 -2.27 21.70
N LYS A 12 7.97 -2.28 20.43
CA LYS A 12 6.61 -1.89 20.03
C LYS A 12 5.73 -3.11 19.82
N ASP A 13 4.47 -3.01 20.17
CA ASP A 13 3.47 -4.06 19.96
C ASP A 13 2.74 -3.81 18.63
N TYR A 14 2.81 -4.79 17.72
CA TYR A 14 2.10 -4.76 16.45
C TYR A 14 1.00 -5.79 16.41
N ILE A 15 -0.18 -5.40 15.97
CA ILE A 15 -1.31 -6.30 15.74
C ILE A 15 -1.41 -6.58 14.24
N LEU A 16 -1.10 -7.80 13.84
CA LEU A 16 -1.26 -8.25 12.46
C LEU A 16 -2.66 -8.82 12.27
N ILE A 17 -3.41 -8.25 11.33
CA ILE A 17 -4.73 -8.72 10.93
C ILE A 17 -4.58 -9.47 9.62
N ASP A 18 -4.57 -10.82 9.68
CA ASP A 18 -4.53 -11.63 8.46
C ASP A 18 -5.90 -11.64 7.78
N THR A 19 -5.94 -11.18 6.54
CA THR A 19 -7.09 -11.31 5.66
C THR A 19 -6.88 -12.56 4.82
N ALA A 20 -7.64 -13.64 5.06
CA ALA A 20 -7.56 -14.87 4.29
C ALA A 20 -7.48 -14.56 2.79
N GLY A 21 -6.39 -15.02 2.17
CA GLY A 21 -5.95 -14.63 0.83
C GLY A 21 -7.08 -14.50 -0.21
N MET A 22 -7.26 -13.31 -0.72
CA MET A 22 -8.32 -12.95 -1.66
C MET A 22 -8.05 -13.42 -3.10
N ARG A 23 -6.87 -13.99 -3.33
CA ARG A 23 -6.46 -14.51 -4.62
C ARG A 23 -6.86 -15.97 -4.76
N LYS A 24 -8.13 -16.27 -5.06
CA LYS A 24 -8.50 -17.61 -5.53
C LYS A 24 -8.63 -17.58 -7.06
N LYS A 25 -7.78 -18.36 -7.72
CA LYS A 25 -7.94 -18.70 -9.13
C LYS A 25 -9.17 -19.60 -9.29
N GLY A 26 -10.13 -19.20 -10.12
CA GLY A 26 -11.18 -20.10 -10.58
C GLY A 26 -12.56 -19.46 -10.73
N LYS A 27 -13.20 -19.78 -11.81
CA LYS A 27 -14.54 -19.37 -12.28
C LYS A 27 -15.70 -19.86 -11.40
N VAL A 28 -15.72 -19.69 -10.10
CA VAL A 28 -16.91 -20.04 -9.31
C VAL A 28 -17.05 -19.10 -8.10
N TYR A 29 -18.22 -18.47 -8.02
CA TYR A 29 -18.81 -17.75 -6.89
C TYR A 29 -18.55 -16.26 -6.75
N GLU A 30 -19.27 -15.45 -7.52
CA GLU A 30 -19.47 -14.01 -7.29
C GLU A 30 -19.83 -13.67 -5.83
N ASN A 31 -20.55 -14.54 -5.15
CA ASN A 31 -20.94 -14.32 -3.76
C ASN A 31 -19.76 -14.51 -2.78
N ILE A 32 -18.86 -15.47 -3.02
CA ILE A 32 -17.70 -15.71 -2.13
C ILE A 32 -16.68 -14.61 -2.28
N GLU A 33 -16.50 -14.06 -3.48
CA GLU A 33 -15.60 -12.92 -3.74
C GLU A 33 -16.11 -11.66 -3.05
N LYS A 34 -17.41 -11.36 -3.10
CA LYS A 34 -18.01 -10.24 -2.37
C LYS A 34 -17.83 -10.36 -0.85
N TYR A 35 -18.01 -11.53 -0.27
CA TYR A 35 -17.78 -11.74 1.17
C TYR A 35 -16.30 -11.63 1.54
N SER A 36 -15.39 -12.08 0.69
CA SER A 36 -13.95 -11.96 0.90
C SER A 36 -13.52 -10.50 0.85
N LEU A 37 -13.99 -9.74 -0.14
CA LEU A 37 -13.74 -8.31 -0.28
C LEU A 37 -14.26 -7.53 0.94
N LEU A 38 -15.49 -7.76 1.36
CA LEU A 38 -16.07 -7.12 2.55
C LEU A 38 -15.27 -7.41 3.84
N ARG A 39 -14.73 -8.61 3.98
CA ARG A 39 -13.86 -8.94 5.13
C ARG A 39 -12.57 -8.15 5.12
N SER A 40 -11.98 -7.98 3.95
CA SER A 40 -10.74 -7.22 3.80
C SER A 40 -10.98 -5.74 4.02
N MET A 41 -12.05 -5.19 3.50
CA MET A 41 -12.46 -3.81 3.78
C MET A 41 -12.61 -3.58 5.29
N ARG A 42 -13.33 -4.46 5.99
CA ARG A 42 -13.45 -4.38 7.46
C ARG A 42 -12.12 -4.53 8.21
N ALA A 43 -11.17 -5.28 7.67
CA ALA A 43 -9.83 -5.38 8.24
C ALA A 43 -9.04 -4.09 8.01
N ILE A 44 -9.13 -3.50 6.82
CA ILE A 44 -8.53 -2.20 6.49
C ILE A 44 -9.09 -1.10 7.40
N ASP A 45 -10.41 -1.03 7.58
CA ASP A 45 -11.05 -0.03 8.46
C ASP A 45 -10.48 -0.04 9.88
N ARG A 46 -10.12 -1.21 10.38
CA ARG A 46 -9.59 -1.43 11.73
C ARG A 46 -8.07 -1.33 11.83
N SER A 47 -7.36 -1.26 10.71
CA SER A 47 -5.91 -1.14 10.68
C SER A 47 -5.47 0.32 10.59
N ASP A 48 -4.24 0.58 10.97
CA ASP A 48 -3.58 1.86 10.76
C ASP A 48 -2.79 1.84 9.44
N ILE A 49 -2.21 0.68 9.11
CA ILE A 49 -1.40 0.46 7.92
C ILE A 49 -1.88 -0.79 7.18
N CYS A 50 -2.07 -0.67 5.88
CA CYS A 50 -2.39 -1.77 4.98
C CYS A 50 -1.12 -2.24 4.25
N LEU A 51 -0.82 -3.53 4.35
CA LEU A 51 0.22 -4.18 3.55
C LEU A 51 -0.44 -4.86 2.35
N LEU A 52 -0.33 -4.25 1.17
CA LEU A 52 -0.81 -4.83 -0.08
C LEU A 52 0.23 -5.81 -0.62
N VAL A 53 -0.01 -7.11 -0.45
CA VAL A 53 0.94 -8.15 -0.87
C VAL A 53 0.63 -8.62 -2.29
N ILE A 54 1.55 -8.34 -3.21
CA ILE A 54 1.48 -8.72 -4.63
C ILE A 54 2.39 -9.92 -4.87
N ASN A 55 1.88 -10.94 -5.56
CA ASN A 55 2.69 -12.05 -6.03
C ASN A 55 3.44 -11.63 -7.31
N ARG A 56 4.79 -11.69 -7.30
CA ARG A 56 5.63 -11.31 -8.44
C ARG A 56 5.27 -12.08 -9.72
N GLU A 57 4.98 -13.37 -9.61
CA GLU A 57 4.70 -14.24 -10.76
C GLU A 57 3.34 -13.92 -11.40
N GLU A 58 2.33 -13.60 -10.60
CA GLU A 58 0.98 -13.26 -11.08
C GLU A 58 0.89 -11.80 -11.55
N GLY A 59 1.79 -10.96 -11.05
CA GLY A 59 1.78 -9.53 -11.32
C GLY A 59 0.67 -8.77 -10.59
N ILE A 60 0.38 -7.57 -11.07
CA ILE A 60 -0.65 -6.68 -10.54
C ILE A 60 -2.00 -7.05 -11.18
N ILE A 61 -3.01 -7.26 -10.37
CA ILE A 61 -4.39 -7.53 -10.81
C ILE A 61 -5.31 -6.37 -10.42
N GLU A 62 -6.47 -6.27 -11.07
CA GLU A 62 -7.43 -5.19 -10.83
C GLU A 62 -7.90 -5.13 -9.38
N HIS A 63 -8.05 -6.27 -8.75
CA HIS A 63 -8.40 -6.37 -7.34
C HIS A 63 -7.39 -5.69 -6.40
N ASP A 64 -6.09 -5.79 -6.71
CA ASP A 64 -5.03 -5.11 -5.94
C ASP A 64 -5.23 -3.57 -5.98
N LYS A 65 -5.65 -3.02 -7.12
CA LYS A 65 -5.94 -1.59 -7.28
C LYS A 65 -7.16 -1.17 -6.46
N HIS A 66 -8.21 -1.97 -6.45
CA HIS A 66 -9.39 -1.71 -5.61
C HIS A 66 -9.04 -1.67 -4.12
N ILE A 67 -8.21 -2.61 -3.65
CA ILE A 67 -7.77 -2.64 -2.25
C ILE A 67 -6.91 -1.41 -1.91
N ALA A 68 -5.96 -1.05 -2.78
CA ALA A 68 -5.15 0.14 -2.59
C ALA A 68 -6.00 1.42 -2.58
N GLY A 69 -6.97 1.53 -3.48
CA GLY A 69 -7.93 2.63 -3.54
C GLY A 69 -8.72 2.74 -2.25
N TYR A 70 -9.28 1.63 -1.78
CA TYR A 70 -10.03 1.61 -0.53
C TYR A 70 -9.17 2.01 0.69
N ALA A 71 -7.93 1.51 0.79
CA ALA A 71 -7.01 1.89 1.86
C ALA A 71 -6.72 3.40 1.84
N LYS A 72 -6.50 3.99 0.65
CA LYS A 72 -6.32 5.43 0.47
C LYS A 72 -7.55 6.21 0.91
N ASP A 73 -8.75 5.84 0.43
CA ASP A 73 -10.00 6.54 0.71
C ASP A 73 -10.39 6.44 2.19
N SER A 74 -9.99 5.35 2.86
CA SER A 74 -10.13 5.17 4.31
C SER A 74 -9.04 5.88 5.13
N GLY A 75 -8.14 6.64 4.50
CA GLY A 75 -7.07 7.38 5.19
C GLY A 75 -6.02 6.51 5.85
N LYS A 76 -5.83 5.26 5.38
CA LYS A 76 -4.88 4.31 5.95
C LYS A 76 -3.49 4.44 5.32
N GLY A 77 -2.44 4.18 6.11
CA GLY A 77 -1.11 3.98 5.55
C GLY A 77 -1.11 2.82 4.56
N LEU A 78 -0.34 2.91 3.49
CA LEU A 78 -0.25 1.87 2.48
C LEU A 78 1.20 1.53 2.17
N ILE A 79 1.53 0.25 2.18
CA ILE A 79 2.83 -0.28 1.73
C ILE A 79 2.57 -1.37 0.70
N ILE A 80 3.19 -1.28 -0.45
CA ILE A 80 3.11 -2.30 -1.51
C ILE A 80 4.25 -3.28 -1.30
N VAL A 81 3.92 -4.55 -1.06
CA VAL A 81 4.89 -5.62 -0.81
C VAL A 81 4.88 -6.59 -1.98
N VAL A 82 5.99 -6.67 -2.71
CA VAL A 82 6.17 -7.64 -3.79
C VAL A 82 6.83 -8.89 -3.22
N ASN A 83 6.04 -9.95 -3.10
CA ASN A 83 6.48 -11.24 -2.56
C ASN A 83 6.93 -12.20 -3.67
N LYS A 84 7.61 -13.28 -3.28
CA LYS A 84 8.23 -14.28 -4.15
C LYS A 84 9.39 -13.73 -4.99
N TRP A 85 10.17 -12.83 -4.41
CA TRP A 85 11.31 -12.22 -5.09
C TRP A 85 12.50 -13.18 -5.24
N ASP A 86 12.42 -14.36 -4.65
CA ASP A 86 13.37 -15.47 -4.81
C ASP A 86 13.32 -16.10 -6.20
N THR A 87 12.21 -16.00 -6.92
CA THR A 87 12.01 -16.57 -8.26
C THR A 87 12.62 -15.72 -9.38
N VAL A 88 13.21 -14.57 -9.04
CA VAL A 88 13.77 -13.63 -10.02
C VAL A 88 15.26 -13.87 -10.21
N GLU A 89 15.70 -14.04 -11.48
CA GLU A 89 17.11 -14.28 -11.83
C GLU A 89 17.92 -12.98 -11.82
N ASP A 90 17.51 -11.93 -12.56
CA ASP A 90 18.17 -10.61 -12.57
C ASP A 90 17.47 -9.62 -11.62
N LYS A 91 17.85 -9.70 -10.35
CA LYS A 91 17.19 -8.92 -9.29
C LYS A 91 17.28 -7.41 -9.44
N ASN A 92 18.34 -6.88 -10.05
CA ASN A 92 18.55 -5.43 -10.11
C ASN A 92 17.74 -4.75 -11.22
N ASN A 93 17.71 -5.35 -12.41
CA ASN A 93 16.92 -4.84 -13.53
C ASN A 93 15.43 -5.06 -13.27
N ASP A 94 15.05 -6.22 -12.77
CA ASP A 94 13.67 -6.55 -12.44
C ASP A 94 13.08 -5.63 -11.34
N ILE A 95 13.85 -5.21 -10.33
CA ILE A 95 13.38 -4.24 -9.34
C ILE A 95 12.98 -2.92 -10.01
N LYS A 96 13.82 -2.40 -10.90
CA LYS A 96 13.55 -1.14 -11.59
C LYS A 96 12.30 -1.24 -12.46
N ASP A 97 12.21 -2.30 -13.26
CA ASP A 97 11.11 -2.49 -14.20
C ASP A 97 9.78 -2.76 -13.47
N PHE A 98 9.81 -3.59 -12.45
CA PHE A 98 8.61 -3.86 -11.66
C PHE A 98 8.17 -2.65 -10.83
N THR A 99 9.12 -1.86 -10.31
CA THR A 99 8.82 -0.59 -9.65
C THR A 99 8.15 0.38 -10.62
N LYS A 100 8.67 0.52 -11.84
CA LYS A 100 8.06 1.36 -12.87
C LYS A 100 6.63 0.90 -13.19
N LYS A 101 6.41 -0.42 -13.32
CA LYS A 101 5.09 -1.00 -13.53
C LYS A 101 4.15 -0.68 -12.36
N ILE A 102 4.61 -0.84 -11.11
CA ILE A 102 3.83 -0.47 -9.93
C ILE A 102 3.45 1.02 -9.96
N ARG A 103 4.40 1.91 -10.23
CA ARG A 103 4.14 3.36 -10.28
C ARG A 103 3.14 3.74 -11.36
N ASN A 104 3.14 3.06 -12.49
CA ASN A 104 2.18 3.27 -13.58
C ASN A 104 0.77 2.77 -13.18
N GLU A 105 0.66 1.61 -12.54
CA GLU A 105 -0.63 1.03 -12.16
C GLU A 105 -1.24 1.68 -10.90
N PHE A 106 -0.40 2.18 -9.99
CA PHE A 106 -0.80 2.79 -8.72
C PHE A 106 -0.50 4.30 -8.67
N GLN A 107 -0.76 5.02 -9.78
CA GLN A 107 -0.53 6.48 -9.88
C GLN A 107 -1.30 7.28 -8.81
N PHE A 108 -2.42 6.76 -8.34
CA PHE A 108 -3.26 7.39 -7.33
C PHE A 108 -2.72 7.27 -5.90
N VAL A 109 -1.65 6.47 -5.66
CA VAL A 109 -0.95 6.33 -4.37
C VAL A 109 0.57 6.42 -4.55
N PRO A 110 1.10 7.50 -5.13
CA PRO A 110 2.53 7.65 -5.46
C PRO A 110 3.42 7.66 -4.21
N TYR A 111 2.85 7.98 -3.06
CA TYR A 111 3.53 8.05 -1.76
C TYR A 111 3.79 6.67 -1.13
N ALA A 112 3.08 5.63 -1.57
CA ALA A 112 3.20 4.30 -0.99
C ALA A 112 4.60 3.71 -1.24
N PRO A 113 5.37 3.32 -0.21
CA PRO A 113 6.63 2.64 -0.40
C PRO A 113 6.43 1.26 -1.01
N VAL A 114 7.43 0.82 -1.79
CA VAL A 114 7.45 -0.50 -2.42
C VAL A 114 8.57 -1.32 -1.80
N VAL A 115 8.23 -2.50 -1.29
CA VAL A 115 9.16 -3.44 -0.67
C VAL A 115 9.18 -4.73 -1.46
N PHE A 116 10.38 -5.23 -1.80
CA PHE A 116 10.59 -6.50 -2.47
C PHE A 116 11.17 -7.51 -1.49
N LEU A 117 10.50 -8.63 -1.29
CA LEU A 117 10.92 -9.67 -0.36
C LEU A 117 10.51 -11.07 -0.80
N SER A 118 11.04 -12.08 -0.14
CA SER A 118 10.54 -13.44 -0.22
C SER A 118 10.17 -13.94 1.18
N ALA A 119 8.91 -14.27 1.37
CA ALA A 119 8.43 -14.86 2.60
C ALA A 119 8.96 -16.30 2.78
N LEU A 120 9.19 -17.02 1.67
CA LEU A 120 9.68 -18.39 1.68
C LEU A 120 11.13 -18.48 2.15
N THR A 121 12.02 -17.71 1.52
CA THR A 121 13.46 -17.71 1.82
C THR A 121 13.86 -16.72 2.90
N LYS A 122 12.90 -15.91 3.39
CA LYS A 122 13.12 -14.80 4.32
C LYS A 122 14.04 -13.70 3.77
N ALA A 123 14.36 -13.74 2.46
CA ALA A 123 15.19 -12.73 1.83
C ALA A 123 14.52 -11.35 1.90
N ARG A 124 15.26 -10.34 2.34
CA ARG A 124 14.85 -8.93 2.44
C ARG A 124 13.66 -8.64 3.37
N ILE A 125 13.20 -9.59 4.19
CA ILE A 125 12.12 -9.34 5.17
C ILE A 125 12.47 -8.18 6.13
N HIS A 126 13.75 -8.06 6.51
CA HIS A 126 14.24 -6.99 7.37
C HIS A 126 13.98 -5.57 6.81
N THR A 127 13.72 -5.43 5.51
CA THR A 127 13.43 -4.12 4.90
C THR A 127 11.98 -3.68 5.10
N LEU A 128 11.07 -4.55 5.55
CA LEU A 128 9.66 -4.25 5.72
C LEU A 128 9.41 -3.35 6.93
N MET A 129 9.92 -3.72 8.10
CA MET A 129 9.64 -2.99 9.34
C MET A 129 10.09 -1.54 9.32
N PRO A 130 11.27 -1.17 8.81
CA PRO A 130 11.65 0.23 8.66
C PRO A 130 10.68 1.05 7.79
N GLN A 131 10.02 0.42 6.81
CA GLN A 131 9.00 1.12 6.02
C GLN A 131 7.67 1.25 6.80
N VAL A 132 7.32 0.27 7.62
CA VAL A 132 6.15 0.35 8.51
C VAL A 132 6.33 1.51 9.49
N GLU A 133 7.48 1.60 10.16
CA GLU A 133 7.80 2.69 11.10
C GLU A 133 7.76 4.06 10.41
N LYS A 134 8.35 4.18 9.24
CA LYS A 134 8.33 5.42 8.45
C LYS A 134 6.91 5.85 8.06
N VAL A 135 6.06 4.90 7.69
CA VAL A 135 4.65 5.18 7.36
C VAL A 135 3.88 5.56 8.61
N GLU A 136 4.09 4.85 9.74
CA GLU A 136 3.51 5.19 11.04
C GLU A 136 3.86 6.63 11.46
N GLU A 137 5.14 7.01 11.39
CA GLU A 137 5.60 8.36 11.68
C GLU A 137 4.91 9.42 10.81
N ASN A 138 4.71 9.11 9.53
CA ASN A 138 4.05 10.04 8.60
C ASN A 138 2.54 10.17 8.86
N ILE A 139 1.87 9.11 9.35
CA ILE A 139 0.45 9.17 9.71
C ILE A 139 0.20 10.13 10.87
N VAL A 140 1.07 10.12 11.88
CA VAL A 140 0.93 10.94 13.09
C VAL A 140 1.60 12.31 12.97
N LYS A 141 2.26 12.59 11.86
CA LYS A 141 3.02 13.82 11.67
C LYS A 141 2.09 15.02 11.49
N GLU A 142 2.19 15.96 12.41
CA GLU A 142 1.53 17.26 12.30
C GLU A 142 2.31 18.20 11.37
N ILE A 143 1.62 18.81 10.41
CA ILE A 143 2.18 19.81 9.52
C ILE A 143 1.81 21.20 10.05
N LYS A 144 2.82 22.04 10.30
CA LYS A 144 2.60 23.43 10.72
C LYS A 144 1.79 24.18 9.66
N THR A 145 0.76 24.89 10.10
CA THR A 145 -0.14 25.67 9.23
C THR A 145 0.61 26.65 8.32
N SER A 146 1.69 27.27 8.83
CA SER A 146 2.51 28.18 8.04
C SER A 146 3.18 27.49 6.86
N LEU A 147 3.71 26.26 7.05
CA LEU A 147 4.33 25.49 5.97
C LEU A 147 3.28 25.08 4.94
N LEU A 148 2.11 24.61 5.39
CA LEU A 148 1.01 24.25 4.50
C LEU A 148 0.55 25.44 3.66
N ASN A 149 0.36 26.62 4.29
CA ASN A 149 -0.04 27.82 3.57
C ASN A 149 1.01 28.24 2.52
N ASN A 150 2.30 28.21 2.86
CA ASN A 150 3.35 28.52 1.90
C ASN A 150 3.32 27.58 0.69
N CYS A 151 3.22 26.25 0.91
CA CYS A 151 3.11 25.28 -0.19
C CYS A 151 1.87 25.51 -1.06
N ILE A 152 0.73 25.87 -0.45
CA ILE A 152 -0.50 26.16 -1.20
C ILE A 152 -0.33 27.42 -2.03
N MET A 153 0.25 28.48 -1.48
CA MET A 153 0.48 29.74 -2.21
C MET A 153 1.46 29.54 -3.36
N GLU A 154 2.57 28.83 -3.14
CA GLU A 154 3.51 28.49 -4.22
C GLU A 154 2.84 27.67 -5.33
N ALA A 155 2.02 26.69 -4.97
CA ALA A 155 1.28 25.88 -5.96
C ALA A 155 0.25 26.72 -6.75
N TYR A 156 -0.40 27.68 -6.08
CA TYR A 156 -1.33 28.60 -6.71
C TYR A 156 -0.62 29.56 -7.66
N ASP A 157 0.54 30.08 -7.27
CA ASP A 157 1.33 30.98 -8.12
C ASP A 157 1.87 30.27 -9.37
N LEU A 158 2.21 28.98 -9.27
CA LEU A 158 2.64 28.17 -10.40
C LEU A 158 1.48 27.78 -11.35
N ASN A 159 0.29 27.55 -10.81
CA ASN A 159 -0.90 27.16 -11.57
C ASN A 159 -2.14 27.92 -11.05
N PRO A 160 -2.27 29.22 -11.38
CA PRO A 160 -3.42 30.00 -10.93
C PRO A 160 -4.73 29.41 -11.49
N ALA A 161 -5.76 29.40 -10.67
CA ALA A 161 -7.08 28.94 -11.07
C ALA A 161 -7.58 29.77 -12.29
N PRO A 162 -8.25 29.12 -13.26
CA PRO A 162 -8.78 29.84 -14.41
C PRO A 162 -9.76 30.93 -13.95
N SER A 163 -9.53 32.16 -14.43
CA SER A 163 -10.39 33.29 -14.09
C SER A 163 -11.79 33.07 -14.67
N TYR A 164 -12.81 33.12 -13.82
CA TYR A 164 -14.20 33.06 -14.28
C TYR A 164 -14.57 34.38 -14.95
N LYS A 165 -14.92 34.32 -16.26
CA LYS A 165 -15.36 35.47 -17.08
C LYS A 165 -14.39 36.63 -17.25
N GLY A 166 -13.07 36.38 -17.34
CA GLY A 166 -12.13 37.41 -17.82
C GLY A 166 -12.09 38.73 -17.02
N LYS A 167 -12.38 38.65 -15.70
CA LYS A 167 -12.13 39.73 -14.76
C LYS A 167 -11.06 39.35 -13.76
#